data_f33a9bb06e698b524543de76714fa61e
#
_entry.id   f33a9bb06e698b524543de76714fa61e
#
_cell.length_a   1.000
_cell.length_b   1.000
_cell.length_c   1.000
_cell.angle_alpha   90.00
_cell.angle_beta   90.00
_cell.angle_gamma   90.00
#
_symmetry.space_group_name_H-M   'P 1'
#
loop_
_entity.id
_entity.type
_entity.pdbx_description
1 polymer ?
#
loop_
_entity_poly.entity_id
_entity_poly.type
_entity_poly.pdbx_seq_one_letter_code
_entity_poly.pdbx_strand_id
1 'polypeptide(L)'
;GPSQAGSLFPATFYLRVFEMKELSIFIDESGDFGQTVNQSPYYIVTLLFHDQSDDITENITRLKQWLLDASINDEYIHTHPIIRKEDPYHNLSIDERRKILNKMLRFTMGCPIKYFNIIVNKRECKDKHSLSANIAKQLSRFIDENSEFFYGFERIAVYYDNGQSELSYILNAILNSKLSLVEFKTASPKAYHLLQVADFICSIELLKQKRENNL
;
A
#
# COMPACT_ATOMS: atom_id res chain seq x y z
N GLY A 1 -2.18 23.88 -68.75
CA GLY A 1 -1.55 22.97 -67.83
C GLY A 1 -2.19 23.02 -66.46
N PRO A 2 -2.56 21.90 -65.80
CA PRO A 2 -3.17 21.95 -64.47
C PRO A 2 -2.09 22.12 -63.41
N SER A 3 -2.33 23.07 -62.50
CA SER A 3 -1.52 23.36 -61.31
C SER A 3 -1.57 22.18 -60.34
N GLN A 4 -0.42 21.66 -59.99
CA GLN A 4 -0.26 20.75 -58.87
C GLN A 4 -0.38 21.53 -57.56
N ALA A 5 -1.48 21.34 -56.86
CA ALA A 5 -1.59 21.71 -55.43
C ALA A 5 -0.83 20.67 -54.63
N GLY A 6 0.36 21.03 -54.16
CA GLY A 6 1.15 20.20 -53.29
C GLY A 6 0.45 20.06 -51.92
N SER A 7 0.27 18.83 -51.49
CA SER A 7 -0.17 18.47 -50.16
C SER A 7 0.82 19.00 -49.10
N LEU A 8 0.38 19.94 -48.30
CA LEU A 8 1.17 20.64 -47.26
C LEU A 8 1.19 19.94 -45.89
N PHE A 9 0.88 18.66 -45.84
CA PHE A 9 0.96 17.91 -44.59
C PHE A 9 1.85 16.68 -44.77
N PRO A 10 3.02 16.64 -44.13
CA PRO A 10 3.79 15.40 -44.07
C PRO A 10 2.97 14.41 -43.24
N ALA A 11 2.58 13.29 -43.87
CA ALA A 11 1.92 12.18 -43.25
C ALA A 11 2.90 11.43 -42.33
N THR A 12 3.18 11.97 -41.19
CA THR A 12 3.80 11.22 -40.06
C THR A 12 3.55 11.96 -38.77
N PHE A 13 2.28 12.15 -38.41
CA PHE A 13 1.93 12.29 -37.01
C PHE A 13 2.06 10.89 -36.41
N TYR A 14 3.26 10.53 -35.97
CA TYR A 14 3.40 9.46 -35.00
C TYR A 14 2.63 9.91 -33.76
N LEU A 15 1.43 9.36 -33.57
CA LEU A 15 0.80 9.30 -32.27
C LEU A 15 1.80 8.55 -31.36
N ARG A 16 2.69 9.29 -30.70
CA ARG A 16 3.33 8.81 -29.51
C ARG A 16 2.15 8.59 -28.55
N VAL A 17 1.73 7.35 -28.42
CA VAL A 17 0.92 6.94 -27.28
C VAL A 17 1.84 7.21 -26.09
N PHE A 18 1.67 8.36 -25.46
CA PHE A 18 2.28 8.62 -24.18
C PHE A 18 1.58 7.62 -23.23
N GLU A 19 2.27 6.54 -22.92
CA GLU A 19 1.83 5.71 -21.78
C GLU A 19 1.80 6.62 -20.58
N MET A 20 0.59 6.94 -20.11
CA MET A 20 0.40 7.77 -18.92
C MET A 20 1.03 7.04 -17.75
N LYS A 21 2.02 7.68 -17.11
CA LYS A 21 2.63 7.13 -15.91
C LYS A 21 1.61 7.08 -14.79
N GLU A 22 1.32 5.87 -14.33
CA GLU A 22 0.40 5.62 -13.22
C GLU A 22 1.15 5.14 -11.99
N LEU A 23 0.91 5.78 -10.85
CA LEU A 23 1.34 5.34 -9.54
C LEU A 23 0.18 4.60 -8.87
N SER A 24 0.43 3.39 -8.38
CA SER A 24 -0.48 2.70 -7.48
C SER A 24 -0.04 2.90 -6.03
N ILE A 25 -1.00 3.27 -5.17
CA ILE A 25 -0.83 3.41 -3.73
C ILE A 25 -1.69 2.34 -3.06
N PHE A 26 -1.06 1.36 -2.43
CA PHE A 26 -1.75 0.33 -1.64
C PHE A 26 -1.68 0.71 -0.17
N ILE A 27 -2.84 0.73 0.51
CA ILE A 27 -2.94 1.21 1.88
C ILE A 27 -3.50 0.13 2.77
N ASP A 28 -2.84 -0.06 3.91
CA ASP A 28 -3.31 -0.89 5.01
C ASP A 28 -3.08 -0.20 6.34
N GLU A 29 -3.91 -0.54 7.35
CA GLU A 29 -3.78 0.03 8.68
C GLU A 29 -3.76 -1.06 9.78
N SER A 30 -3.17 -0.70 10.91
CA SER A 30 -3.15 -1.52 12.11
C SER A 30 -3.49 -0.70 13.34
N GLY A 31 -4.37 -1.22 14.17
CA GLY A 31 -4.97 -0.52 15.30
C GLY A 31 -6.40 -0.10 15.00
N ASP A 32 -6.97 0.70 15.87
CA ASP A 32 -8.34 1.21 15.76
C ASP A 32 -8.43 2.68 16.22
N PHE A 33 -9.47 3.39 15.76
CA PHE A 33 -9.80 4.73 16.23
C PHE A 33 -10.44 4.74 17.63
N GLY A 34 -10.64 3.57 18.25
CA GLY A 34 -11.23 3.42 19.56
C GLY A 34 -10.32 3.87 20.72
N GLN A 35 -10.89 3.93 21.91
CA GLN A 35 -10.19 4.36 23.11
C GLN A 35 -9.42 3.23 23.81
N THR A 36 -9.31 2.04 23.23
CA THR A 36 -8.59 0.89 23.80
C THR A 36 -7.07 1.07 23.73
N VAL A 37 -6.59 2.16 24.31
CA VAL A 37 -5.18 2.57 24.30
C VAL A 37 -4.27 1.52 24.95
N ASN A 38 -4.77 0.80 25.96
CA ASN A 38 -3.99 -0.21 26.67
C ASN A 38 -3.75 -1.48 25.83
N GLN A 39 -4.68 -1.84 24.94
CA GLN A 39 -4.58 -3.04 24.09
C GLN A 39 -3.90 -2.75 22.75
N SER A 40 -4.11 -1.55 22.22
CA SER A 40 -3.52 -1.11 20.94
C SER A 40 -3.07 0.36 21.06
N PRO A 41 -1.88 0.60 21.65
CA PRO A 41 -1.40 1.97 21.92
C PRO A 41 -0.98 2.72 20.65
N TYR A 42 -0.75 2.01 19.56
CA TYR A 42 -0.36 2.60 18.27
C TYR A 42 -1.47 2.46 17.23
N TYR A 43 -1.59 3.48 16.40
CA TYR A 43 -2.30 3.44 15.15
C TYR A 43 -1.28 3.65 14.03
N ILE A 44 -1.23 2.72 13.10
CA ILE A 44 -0.26 2.72 12.00
C ILE A 44 -1.01 2.65 10.68
N VAL A 45 -0.60 3.49 9.73
CA VAL A 45 -1.08 3.43 8.35
C VAL A 45 0.13 3.28 7.45
N THR A 46 0.15 2.22 6.67
CA THR A 46 1.19 1.97 5.65
C THR A 46 0.67 2.38 4.28
N LEU A 47 1.39 3.28 3.62
CA LEU A 47 1.20 3.60 2.20
C LEU A 47 2.35 2.95 1.43
N LEU A 48 2.04 2.07 0.50
CA LEU A 48 2.99 1.39 -0.36
C LEU A 48 2.82 1.92 -1.78
N PHE A 49 3.90 2.33 -2.42
CA PHE A 49 3.95 2.97 -3.73
C PHE A 49 4.57 2.04 -4.76
N HIS A 50 3.91 1.87 -5.89
CA HIS A 50 4.39 1.07 -7.01
C HIS A 50 4.15 1.81 -8.32
N ASP A 51 5.23 2.07 -9.08
CA ASP A 51 5.14 2.57 -10.45
C ASP A 51 4.62 1.43 -11.34
N GLN A 52 3.50 1.65 -12.02
CA GLN A 52 2.87 0.62 -12.86
C GLN A 52 3.72 0.22 -14.08
N SER A 53 4.75 1.01 -14.43
CA SER A 53 5.72 0.63 -15.45
C SER A 53 6.70 -0.45 -14.98
N ASP A 54 6.82 -0.68 -13.67
CA ASP A 54 7.68 -1.70 -13.09
C ASP A 54 6.94 -3.06 -13.04
N ASP A 55 7.41 -4.04 -13.82
CA ASP A 55 6.80 -5.37 -13.87
C ASP A 55 7.18 -6.22 -12.64
N ILE A 56 6.16 -6.72 -11.93
CA ILE A 56 6.31 -7.63 -10.79
C ILE A 56 5.73 -9.04 -11.05
N THR A 57 5.38 -9.36 -12.29
CA THR A 57 4.71 -10.62 -12.66
C THR A 57 5.55 -11.82 -12.26
N GLU A 58 6.86 -11.77 -12.46
CA GLU A 58 7.76 -12.86 -12.08
C GLU A 58 7.82 -13.05 -10.56
N ASN A 59 7.85 -11.95 -9.79
CA ASN A 59 7.83 -11.99 -8.32
C ASN A 59 6.56 -12.66 -7.80
N ILE A 60 5.41 -12.30 -8.36
CA ILE A 60 4.10 -12.89 -8.03
C ILE A 60 4.08 -14.38 -8.38
N THR A 61 4.56 -14.75 -9.57
CA THR A 61 4.61 -16.15 -10.02
C THR A 61 5.45 -17.01 -9.08
N ARG A 62 6.62 -16.53 -8.68
CA ARG A 62 7.50 -17.20 -7.71
C ARG A 62 6.86 -17.35 -6.33
N LEU A 63 6.12 -16.34 -5.86
CA LEU A 63 5.40 -16.41 -4.60
C LEU A 63 4.29 -17.46 -4.66
N LYS A 64 3.46 -17.43 -5.70
CA LYS A 64 2.37 -18.40 -5.91
C LYS A 64 2.88 -19.83 -5.99
N GLN A 65 3.95 -20.06 -6.77
CA GLN A 65 4.53 -21.40 -6.89
C GLN A 65 5.02 -21.90 -5.53
N TRP A 66 5.68 -21.06 -4.76
CA TRP A 66 6.14 -21.46 -3.43
C TRP A 66 4.98 -21.81 -2.48
N LEU A 67 3.88 -21.06 -2.52
CA LEU A 67 2.68 -21.36 -1.71
C LEU A 67 2.09 -22.72 -2.08
N LEU A 68 2.00 -23.02 -3.37
CA LEU A 68 1.53 -24.32 -3.88
C LEU A 68 2.45 -25.46 -3.41
N ASP A 69 3.75 -25.32 -3.56
CA ASP A 69 4.76 -26.34 -3.15
C ASP A 69 4.73 -26.58 -1.63
N ALA A 70 4.41 -25.55 -0.86
CA ALA A 70 4.26 -25.63 0.59
C ALA A 70 2.89 -26.15 1.04
N SER A 71 2.00 -26.47 0.10
CA SER A 71 0.61 -26.87 0.38
C SER A 71 -0.18 -25.85 1.21
N ILE A 72 0.15 -24.56 1.03
CA ILE A 72 -0.55 -23.46 1.66
C ILE A 72 -1.69 -23.06 0.71
N ASN A 73 -2.91 -23.47 1.04
CA ASN A 73 -4.09 -23.22 0.22
C ASN A 73 -4.68 -21.83 0.35
N ASP A 74 -3.93 -20.88 0.90
CA ASP A 74 -4.40 -19.51 1.06
C ASP A 74 -4.25 -18.74 -0.24
N GLU A 75 -5.36 -18.23 -0.75
CA GLU A 75 -5.38 -17.34 -1.91
C GLU A 75 -4.64 -16.02 -1.62
N TYR A 76 -4.43 -15.70 -0.35
CA TYR A 76 -3.62 -14.57 0.09
C TYR A 76 -3.03 -14.81 1.49
N ILE A 77 -1.89 -14.17 1.74
CA ILE A 77 -1.22 -14.21 3.05
C ILE A 77 -1.70 -13.03 3.87
N HIS A 78 -2.25 -13.31 5.04
CA HIS A 78 -2.63 -12.30 6.02
C HIS A 78 -1.67 -12.36 7.22
N THR A 79 -0.87 -11.32 7.40
CA THR A 79 0.28 -11.32 8.32
C THR A 79 -0.13 -11.37 9.79
N HIS A 80 -1.15 -10.63 10.18
CA HIS A 80 -1.56 -10.52 11.56
C HIS A 80 -2.01 -11.87 12.18
N PRO A 81 -2.89 -12.68 11.53
CA PRO A 81 -3.22 -14.02 12.00
C PRO A 81 -2.01 -14.97 12.08
N ILE A 82 -1.05 -14.86 11.16
CA ILE A 82 0.19 -15.66 11.21
C ILE A 82 0.98 -15.35 12.48
N ILE A 83 1.14 -14.07 12.81
CA ILE A 83 1.86 -13.63 13.99
C ILE A 83 1.16 -14.10 15.26
N ARG A 84 -0.16 -13.93 15.35
CA ARG A 84 -0.97 -14.26 16.51
C ARG A 84 -1.33 -15.73 16.65
N LYS A 85 -1.03 -16.56 15.65
CA LYS A 85 -1.44 -17.97 15.61
C LYS A 85 -2.98 -18.11 15.62
N GLU A 86 -3.66 -17.27 14.87
CA GLU A 86 -5.12 -17.27 14.66
C GLU A 86 -5.47 -18.02 13.36
N ASP A 87 -6.77 -18.28 13.15
CA ASP A 87 -7.23 -18.91 11.92
C ASP A 87 -6.88 -18.08 10.67
N PRO A 88 -6.49 -18.74 9.60
CA PRO A 88 -6.39 -20.18 9.35
C PRO A 88 -5.06 -20.83 9.77
N TYR A 89 -4.15 -20.08 10.43
CA TYR A 89 -2.77 -20.50 10.74
C TYR A 89 -2.60 -21.10 12.14
N HIS A 90 -3.69 -21.32 12.88
CA HIS A 90 -3.61 -21.79 14.27
C HIS A 90 -2.96 -23.18 14.43
N ASN A 91 -3.06 -24.07 13.42
CA ASN A 91 -2.47 -25.39 13.42
C ASN A 91 -1.00 -25.40 12.99
N LEU A 92 -0.48 -24.30 12.45
CA LEU A 92 0.91 -24.23 12.00
C LEU A 92 1.89 -24.10 13.17
N SER A 93 2.98 -24.84 13.08
CA SER A 93 4.12 -24.70 13.98
C SER A 93 4.74 -23.30 13.86
N ILE A 94 5.57 -22.93 14.84
CA ILE A 94 6.30 -21.66 14.78
C ILE A 94 7.23 -21.57 13.57
N ASP A 95 7.84 -22.70 13.18
CA ASP A 95 8.78 -22.74 12.06
C ASP A 95 8.04 -22.60 10.70
N GLU A 96 6.87 -23.21 10.56
CA GLU A 96 6.04 -23.02 9.37
C GLU A 96 5.59 -21.58 9.23
N ARG A 97 5.10 -20.95 10.30
CA ARG A 97 4.71 -19.54 10.29
C ARG A 97 5.88 -18.61 9.97
N ARG A 98 7.07 -18.89 10.53
CA ARG A 98 8.31 -18.16 10.21
C ARG A 98 8.70 -18.30 8.74
N LYS A 99 8.55 -19.49 8.15
CA LYS A 99 8.81 -19.71 6.72
C LYS A 99 7.90 -18.83 5.85
N ILE A 100 6.61 -18.73 6.18
CA ILE A 100 5.67 -17.87 5.45
C ILE A 100 6.09 -16.40 5.56
N LEU A 101 6.36 -15.90 6.78
CA LEU A 101 6.79 -14.52 6.99
C LEU A 101 8.12 -14.21 6.26
N ASN A 102 9.08 -15.14 6.28
CA ASN A 102 10.33 -14.99 5.54
C ASN A 102 10.10 -14.95 4.03
N LYS A 103 9.12 -15.69 3.53
CA LYS A 103 8.78 -15.66 2.11
C LYS A 103 8.14 -14.34 1.72
N MET A 104 7.24 -13.81 2.55
CA MET A 104 6.69 -12.45 2.37
C MET A 104 7.78 -11.39 2.40
N LEU A 105 8.73 -11.48 3.34
CA LEU A 105 9.87 -10.56 3.39
C LEU A 105 10.67 -10.58 2.08
N ARG A 106 10.99 -11.78 1.57
CA ARG A 106 11.73 -11.92 0.30
C ARG A 106 10.95 -11.39 -0.88
N PHE A 107 9.64 -11.64 -0.93
CA PHE A 107 8.76 -11.07 -1.97
C PHE A 107 8.76 -9.53 -1.90
N THR A 108 8.56 -8.97 -0.72
CA THR A 108 8.59 -7.52 -0.47
C THR A 108 9.91 -6.89 -0.92
N MET A 109 11.05 -7.50 -0.54
CA MET A 109 12.39 -7.01 -0.92
C MET A 109 12.70 -7.18 -2.42
N GLY A 110 12.05 -8.11 -3.09
CA GLY A 110 12.22 -8.36 -4.52
C GLY A 110 11.38 -7.45 -5.41
N CYS A 111 10.35 -6.77 -4.88
CA CYS A 111 9.50 -5.88 -5.65
C CYS A 111 10.07 -4.44 -5.68
N PRO A 112 10.00 -3.74 -6.83
CA PRO A 112 10.39 -2.33 -6.96
C PRO A 112 9.32 -1.44 -6.36
N ILE A 113 9.31 -1.31 -5.05
CA ILE A 113 8.34 -0.55 -4.27
C ILE A 113 9.02 0.45 -3.34
N LYS A 114 8.28 1.48 -2.96
CA LYS A 114 8.59 2.36 -1.84
C LYS A 114 7.44 2.30 -0.84
N TYR A 115 7.68 2.67 0.40
CA TYR A 115 6.60 2.77 1.38
C TYR A 115 6.84 3.89 2.38
N PHE A 116 5.77 4.32 3.03
CA PHE A 116 5.78 5.28 4.12
C PHE A 116 4.80 4.82 5.21
N ASN A 117 5.25 4.86 6.45
CA ASN A 117 4.41 4.54 7.61
C ASN A 117 4.05 5.81 8.36
N ILE A 118 2.76 6.08 8.51
CA ILE A 118 2.23 7.02 9.48
C ILE A 118 2.11 6.27 10.79
N ILE A 119 2.77 6.76 11.85
CA ILE A 119 2.77 6.12 13.16
C ILE A 119 2.25 7.13 14.18
N VAL A 120 1.17 6.79 14.86
CA VAL A 120 0.60 7.63 15.91
C VAL A 120 0.52 6.86 17.21
N ASN A 121 1.18 7.40 18.26
CA ASN A 121 1.01 6.92 19.61
C ASN A 121 -0.31 7.48 20.19
N LYS A 122 -1.31 6.63 20.34
CA LYS A 122 -2.65 7.05 20.82
C LYS A 122 -2.64 7.60 22.25
N ARG A 123 -1.61 7.26 23.05
CA ARG A 123 -1.45 7.83 24.40
C ARG A 123 -1.17 9.33 24.38
N GLU A 124 -0.66 9.84 23.27
CA GLU A 124 -0.41 11.28 23.08
C GLU A 124 -1.61 12.02 22.48
N CYS A 125 -2.65 11.28 22.09
CA CYS A 125 -3.88 11.83 21.55
C CYS A 125 -4.94 11.98 22.64
N LYS A 126 -5.56 13.16 22.72
CA LYS A 126 -6.63 13.43 23.70
C LYS A 126 -7.94 12.72 23.34
N ASP A 127 -8.22 12.62 22.05
CA ASP A 127 -9.46 12.10 21.49
C ASP A 127 -9.26 11.64 20.04
N LYS A 128 -10.33 11.14 19.41
CA LYS A 128 -10.35 10.73 18.00
C LYS A 128 -10.00 11.88 17.04
N HIS A 129 -10.35 13.11 17.37
CA HIS A 129 -10.06 14.26 16.50
C HIS A 129 -8.56 14.56 16.47
N SER A 130 -7.90 14.49 17.64
CA SER A 130 -6.44 14.66 17.71
C SER A 130 -5.67 13.53 17.01
N LEU A 131 -6.20 12.29 17.05
CA LEU A 131 -5.67 11.17 16.27
C LEU A 131 -5.80 11.44 14.76
N SER A 132 -7.00 11.80 14.31
CA SER A 132 -7.27 12.14 12.90
C SER A 132 -6.41 13.29 12.41
N ALA A 133 -6.29 14.36 13.20
CA ALA A 133 -5.45 15.51 12.88
C ALA A 133 -3.97 15.14 12.75
N ASN A 134 -3.49 14.23 13.59
CA ASN A 134 -2.10 13.77 13.55
C ASN A 134 -1.83 12.95 12.27
N ILE A 135 -2.74 12.03 11.91
CA ILE A 135 -2.66 11.25 10.67
C ILE A 135 -2.66 12.19 9.46
N ALA A 136 -3.63 13.12 9.41
CA ALA A 136 -3.74 14.09 8.31
C ALA A 136 -2.49 14.97 8.17
N LYS A 137 -1.93 15.42 9.28
CA LYS A 137 -0.70 16.22 9.31
C LYS A 137 0.51 15.45 8.77
N GLN A 138 0.71 14.19 9.22
CA GLN A 138 1.84 13.38 8.77
C GLN A 138 1.71 13.06 7.27
N LEU A 139 0.50 12.68 6.80
CA LEU A 139 0.25 12.41 5.38
C LEU A 139 0.49 13.65 4.52
N SER A 140 -0.09 14.79 4.92
CA SER A 140 0.06 16.06 4.22
C SER A 140 1.54 16.47 4.09
N ARG A 141 2.27 16.41 5.19
CA ARG A 141 3.70 16.71 5.23
C ARG A 141 4.52 15.80 4.33
N PHE A 142 4.26 14.49 4.40
CA PHE A 142 4.95 13.52 3.56
C PHE A 142 4.77 13.81 2.06
N ILE A 143 3.55 14.15 1.63
CA ILE A 143 3.27 14.49 0.23
C ILE A 143 4.01 15.77 -0.17
N ASP A 144 3.99 16.81 0.69
CA ASP A 144 4.68 18.07 0.41
C ASP A 144 6.19 17.88 0.29
N GLU A 145 6.79 17.11 1.20
CA GLU A 145 8.24 16.82 1.20
C GLU A 145 8.68 15.92 0.03
N ASN A 146 7.74 15.18 -0.59
CA ASN A 146 8.00 14.29 -1.72
C ASN A 146 7.24 14.70 -2.99
N SER A 147 6.90 15.97 -3.12
CA SER A 147 6.08 16.48 -4.24
C SER A 147 6.68 16.17 -5.61
N GLU A 148 7.99 16.25 -5.79
CA GLU A 148 8.69 15.91 -7.03
C GLU A 148 8.45 14.45 -7.45
N PHE A 149 8.43 13.52 -6.48
CA PHE A 149 8.11 12.13 -6.76
C PHE A 149 6.69 11.97 -7.31
N PHE A 150 5.71 12.62 -6.68
CA PHE A 150 4.32 12.52 -7.10
C PHE A 150 4.04 13.22 -8.42
N TYR A 151 4.70 14.33 -8.72
CA TYR A 151 4.58 15.04 -10.00
C TYR A 151 5.14 14.24 -11.18
N GLY A 152 5.92 13.19 -10.93
CA GLY A 152 6.39 12.25 -11.95
C GLY A 152 5.28 11.35 -12.52
N PHE A 153 4.06 11.37 -11.96
CA PHE A 153 2.93 10.53 -12.35
C PHE A 153 1.74 11.39 -12.80
N GLU A 154 1.11 10.98 -13.89
CA GLU A 154 -0.06 11.65 -14.46
C GLU A 154 -1.35 11.17 -13.82
N ARG A 155 -1.36 9.95 -13.28
CA ARG A 155 -2.51 9.32 -12.63
C ARG A 155 -2.07 8.59 -11.37
N ILE A 156 -2.93 8.63 -10.36
CA ILE A 156 -2.70 7.95 -9.08
C ILE A 156 -3.91 7.09 -8.74
N ALA A 157 -3.71 5.77 -8.68
CA ALA A 157 -4.71 4.81 -8.26
C ALA A 157 -4.48 4.43 -6.79
N VAL A 158 -5.47 4.67 -5.94
CA VAL A 158 -5.42 4.35 -4.51
C VAL A 158 -6.24 3.11 -4.22
N TYR A 159 -5.59 2.08 -3.70
CA TYR A 159 -6.18 0.80 -3.34
C TYR A 159 -6.28 0.69 -1.82
N TYR A 160 -7.48 0.72 -1.31
CA TYR A 160 -7.78 0.60 0.11
C TYR A 160 -9.05 -0.24 0.28
N ASP A 161 -9.07 -1.15 1.25
CA ASP A 161 -10.18 -2.08 1.46
C ASP A 161 -11.35 -1.50 2.25
N ASN A 162 -11.29 -0.19 2.59
CA ASN A 162 -12.28 0.54 3.38
C ASN A 162 -12.45 0.01 4.82
N GLY A 163 -11.35 -0.38 5.46
CA GLY A 163 -11.36 -0.90 6.82
C GLY A 163 -12.00 0.06 7.83
N GLN A 164 -11.58 1.33 7.85
CA GLN A 164 -12.11 2.34 8.78
C GLN A 164 -12.55 3.60 8.04
N SER A 165 -13.81 4.01 8.27
CA SER A 165 -14.42 5.18 7.61
C SER A 165 -13.67 6.47 7.89
N GLU A 166 -13.18 6.66 9.12
CA GLU A 166 -12.42 7.85 9.52
C GLU A 166 -11.13 7.99 8.69
N LEU A 167 -10.40 6.88 8.48
CA LEU A 167 -9.20 6.88 7.64
C LEU A 167 -9.56 7.16 6.18
N SER A 168 -10.63 6.54 5.67
CA SER A 168 -11.10 6.80 4.30
C SER A 168 -11.37 8.28 4.05
N TYR A 169 -12.01 8.99 4.99
CA TYR A 169 -12.24 10.43 4.88
C TYR A 169 -10.94 11.24 4.84
N ILE A 170 -9.96 10.91 5.71
CA ILE A 170 -8.67 11.59 5.75
C ILE A 170 -7.92 11.38 4.42
N LEU A 171 -7.84 10.13 3.95
CA LEU A 171 -7.18 9.79 2.70
C LEU A 171 -7.80 10.55 1.52
N ASN A 172 -9.13 10.50 1.39
CA ASN A 172 -9.85 11.21 0.33
C ASN A 172 -9.58 12.72 0.37
N ALA A 173 -9.68 13.33 1.54
CA ALA A 173 -9.50 14.77 1.69
C ALA A 173 -8.07 15.21 1.33
N ILE A 174 -7.05 14.54 1.86
CA ILE A 174 -5.66 14.94 1.69
C ILE A 174 -5.15 14.60 0.29
N LEU A 175 -5.39 13.36 -0.20
CA LEU A 175 -4.87 12.95 -1.49
C LEU A 175 -5.48 13.75 -2.63
N ASN A 176 -6.82 13.95 -2.63
CA ASN A 176 -7.46 14.77 -3.67
C ASN A 176 -7.10 16.26 -3.60
N SER A 177 -6.73 16.78 -2.42
CA SER A 177 -6.34 18.19 -2.31
C SER A 177 -4.90 18.47 -2.76
N LYS A 178 -4.05 17.45 -2.79
CA LYS A 178 -2.61 17.61 -3.02
C LYS A 178 -2.07 16.93 -4.28
N LEU A 179 -2.78 15.94 -4.78
CA LEU A 179 -2.35 15.11 -5.91
C LEU A 179 -3.30 15.27 -7.10
N SER A 180 -2.76 15.16 -8.30
CA SER A 180 -3.53 15.23 -9.55
C SER A 180 -4.16 13.87 -9.86
N LEU A 181 -5.38 13.86 -10.43
CA LEU A 181 -6.04 12.68 -10.98
C LEU A 181 -5.98 11.44 -10.05
N VAL A 182 -6.45 11.61 -8.82
CA VAL A 182 -6.55 10.50 -7.86
C VAL A 182 -7.85 9.74 -8.07
N GLU A 183 -7.74 8.43 -8.25
CA GLU A 183 -8.85 7.49 -8.33
C GLU A 183 -8.79 6.50 -7.17
N PHE A 184 -9.83 6.45 -6.35
CA PHE A 184 -9.96 5.46 -5.28
C PHE A 184 -10.61 4.20 -5.83
N LYS A 185 -9.99 3.05 -5.58
CA LYS A 185 -10.46 1.73 -6.00
C LYS A 185 -10.69 0.86 -4.78
N THR A 186 -11.86 0.24 -4.72
CA THR A 186 -12.09 -0.83 -3.75
C THR A 186 -11.20 -2.01 -4.11
N ALA A 187 -10.40 -2.46 -3.18
CA ALA A 187 -9.44 -3.53 -3.40
C ALA A 187 -9.61 -4.63 -2.35
N SER A 188 -9.32 -5.86 -2.75
CA SER A 188 -9.19 -6.97 -1.81
C SER A 188 -7.76 -7.54 -1.85
N PRO A 189 -7.23 -8.00 -0.72
CA PRO A 189 -5.90 -8.62 -0.66
C PRO A 189 -5.73 -9.82 -1.60
N LYS A 190 -6.82 -10.54 -1.90
CA LYS A 190 -6.82 -11.65 -2.87
C LYS A 190 -6.51 -11.19 -4.29
N ALA A 191 -7.03 -10.03 -4.69
CA ALA A 191 -6.84 -9.50 -6.03
C ALA A 191 -5.47 -8.83 -6.21
N TYR A 192 -4.91 -8.25 -5.13
CA TYR A 192 -3.71 -7.44 -5.21
C TYR A 192 -2.63 -7.88 -4.22
N HIS A 193 -1.56 -8.52 -4.73
CA HIS A 193 -0.45 -9.01 -3.89
C HIS A 193 0.28 -7.87 -3.15
N LEU A 194 0.33 -6.67 -3.72
CA LEU A 194 0.95 -5.52 -3.06
C LEU A 194 0.12 -5.00 -1.88
N LEU A 195 -1.18 -5.29 -1.81
CA LEU A 195 -1.97 -5.01 -0.61
C LEU A 195 -1.58 -5.95 0.54
N GLN A 196 -1.23 -7.21 0.23
CA GLN A 196 -0.66 -8.14 1.23
C GLN A 196 0.71 -7.66 1.73
N VAL A 197 1.50 -7.01 0.87
CA VAL A 197 2.78 -6.39 1.27
C VAL A 197 2.54 -5.20 2.19
N ALA A 198 1.52 -4.38 1.93
CA ALA A 198 1.16 -3.28 2.82
C ALA A 198 0.75 -3.80 4.21
N ASP A 199 -0.09 -4.85 4.30
CA ASP A 199 -0.43 -5.56 5.56
C ASP A 199 0.84 -6.09 6.25
N PHE A 200 1.74 -6.73 5.50
CA PHE A 200 3.00 -7.25 6.05
C PHE A 200 3.84 -6.15 6.68
N ILE A 201 4.08 -5.04 5.96
CA ILE A 201 4.88 -3.91 6.46
C ILE A 201 4.20 -3.28 7.68
N CYS A 202 2.89 -3.05 7.62
CA CYS A 202 2.10 -2.48 8.71
C CYS A 202 2.18 -3.32 9.98
N SER A 203 2.00 -4.64 9.85
CA SER A 203 2.07 -5.59 10.97
C SER A 203 3.46 -5.66 11.59
N ILE A 204 4.53 -5.68 10.78
CA ILE A 204 5.92 -5.69 11.27
C ILE A 204 6.25 -4.37 11.98
N GLU A 205 5.81 -3.23 11.44
CA GLU A 205 6.03 -1.93 12.10
C GLU A 205 5.32 -1.88 13.47
N LEU A 206 4.09 -2.41 13.57
CA LEU A 206 3.39 -2.49 14.86
C LEU A 206 4.18 -3.33 15.89
N LEU A 207 4.74 -4.47 15.48
CA LEU A 207 5.57 -5.30 16.37
C LEU A 207 6.82 -4.57 16.80
N LYS A 208 7.47 -3.84 15.90
CA LYS A 208 8.65 -3.02 16.18
C LYS A 208 8.32 -1.96 17.23
N GLN A 209 7.23 -1.20 17.03
CA GLN A 209 6.80 -0.16 17.97
C GLN A 209 6.49 -0.72 19.36
N LYS A 210 5.83 -1.89 19.43
CA LYS A 210 5.57 -2.57 20.72
C LYS A 210 6.85 -3.00 21.41
N ARG A 211 7.80 -3.60 20.66
CA ARG A 211 9.09 -4.05 21.21
C ARG A 211 9.94 -2.90 21.73
N GLU A 212 10.07 -1.82 20.96
CA GLU A 212 10.88 -0.66 21.32
C GLU A 212 10.35 0.06 22.57
N ASN A 213 9.05 -0.07 22.85
CA ASN A 213 8.39 0.54 24.01
C ASN A 213 8.05 -0.46 25.13
N ASN A 214 8.64 -1.67 25.09
CA ASN A 214 8.45 -2.74 26.10
C ASN A 214 6.98 -3.12 26.35
N LEU A 215 6.20 -3.24 25.27
CA LEU A 215 4.74 -3.53 25.28
C LEU A 215 4.46 -4.94 24.77
#